data_b9e00b45eeedaf460d923eb000ca6bf4
#
_entry.id   b9e00b45eeedaf460d923eb000ca6bf4
#
_cell.length_a   1.000
_cell.length_b   1.000
_cell.length_c   1.000
_cell.angle_alpha   90.00
_cell.angle_beta   90.00
_cell.angle_gamma   90.00
#
_symmetry.space_group_name_H-M   'P 1'
#
loop_
_entity.id
_entity.type
_entity.pdbx_description
1 polymer ?
#
loop_
_entity_poly.entity_id
_entity_poly.type
_entity_poly.pdbx_seq_one_letter_code
_entity_poly.pdbx_strand_id
1 'polypeptide(L)'
;MLCLLTGCTTTKSIRKNMDWDTILFLAFCLGLADALNTGGSGKILADVASSFLGSCTSPMIVYGILCFLTLILSNFITNSTAILIVLPIGFSIGTAMGLNPMTVCLGIYFAASLACSTPLAAAQISMTLVAGYKFSDYLKYTLPHALIQFLCIWFLIPLFFPLV
;
A
#
# COMPACT_ATOMS: atom_id res chain seq x y z
N MET A 1 18.63 -14.52 -12.71
CA MET A 1 20.00 -15.05 -12.69
C MET A 1 20.12 -16.33 -13.50
N LEU A 2 19.33 -17.38 -13.26
CA LEU A 2 19.33 -18.65 -14.03
C LEU A 2 19.18 -18.46 -15.55
N CYS A 3 18.25 -17.59 -16.00
CA CYS A 3 18.02 -17.33 -17.43
C CYS A 3 19.21 -16.62 -18.14
N LEU A 4 20.05 -15.93 -17.38
CA LEU A 4 21.31 -15.35 -17.89
C LEU A 4 22.39 -16.42 -18.04
N LEU A 5 22.47 -17.33 -17.06
CA LEU A 5 23.46 -18.43 -17.04
C LEU A 5 23.14 -19.49 -18.13
N THR A 6 21.88 -19.70 -18.42
CA THR A 6 21.41 -20.64 -19.47
C THR A 6 21.40 -20.02 -20.88
N GLY A 7 21.77 -18.74 -21.02
CA GLY A 7 21.80 -18.07 -22.34
C GLY A 7 20.44 -17.76 -22.94
N CYS A 8 19.35 -17.97 -22.19
CA CYS A 8 17.99 -17.71 -22.67
C CYS A 8 17.68 -16.22 -22.86
N THR A 9 18.44 -15.34 -22.19
CA THR A 9 18.26 -13.88 -22.29
C THR A 9 19.62 -13.19 -22.31
N THR A 10 19.73 -12.11 -23.07
CA THR A 10 20.91 -11.26 -23.08
C THR A 10 20.72 -10.07 -22.14
N THR A 11 21.83 -9.57 -21.58
CA THR A 11 21.82 -8.37 -20.72
C THR A 11 21.19 -7.15 -21.41
N LYS A 12 21.33 -7.04 -22.74
CA LYS A 12 20.66 -6.01 -23.55
C LYS A 12 19.14 -6.13 -23.52
N SER A 13 18.62 -7.36 -23.60
CA SER A 13 17.18 -7.63 -23.58
C SER A 13 16.57 -7.36 -22.20
N ILE A 14 17.29 -7.71 -21.14
CA ILE A 14 16.85 -7.41 -19.76
C ILE A 14 16.75 -5.90 -19.56
N ARG A 15 17.78 -5.17 -19.95
CA ARG A 15 17.84 -3.71 -19.81
C ARG A 15 16.74 -2.97 -20.59
N LYS A 16 16.36 -3.51 -21.76
CA LYS A 16 15.28 -2.96 -22.58
C LYS A 16 13.88 -3.24 -22.00
N ASN A 17 13.71 -4.39 -21.34
CA ASN A 17 12.44 -4.83 -20.78
C ASN A 17 12.32 -4.54 -19.27
N MET A 18 13.31 -3.87 -18.69
CA MET A 18 13.25 -3.39 -17.32
C MET A 18 12.29 -2.19 -17.24
N ASP A 19 11.39 -2.25 -16.27
CA ASP A 19 10.50 -1.14 -15.95
C ASP A 19 11.28 -0.06 -15.15
N TRP A 20 11.96 0.78 -15.90
CA TRP A 20 12.78 1.87 -15.35
C TRP A 20 11.93 2.89 -14.60
N ASP A 21 10.70 3.10 -15.04
CA ASP A 21 9.77 4.05 -14.41
C ASP A 21 9.45 3.61 -12.99
N THR A 22 9.17 2.33 -12.77
CA THR A 22 8.95 1.77 -11.43
C THR A 22 10.19 1.87 -10.55
N ILE A 23 11.38 1.59 -11.07
CA ILE A 23 12.63 1.67 -10.30
C ILE A 23 12.93 3.10 -9.88
N LEU A 24 12.83 4.05 -10.81
CA LEU A 24 13.04 5.47 -10.53
C LEU A 24 12.00 5.99 -9.55
N PHE A 25 10.74 5.63 -9.74
CA PHE A 25 9.68 6.04 -8.82
C PHE A 25 9.92 5.52 -7.40
N LEU A 26 10.35 4.28 -7.26
CA LEU A 26 10.70 3.67 -5.97
C LEU A 26 11.88 4.38 -5.30
N ALA A 27 12.91 4.73 -6.08
CA ALA A 27 14.05 5.51 -5.59
C ALA A 27 13.62 6.92 -5.10
N PHE A 28 12.73 7.60 -5.84
CA PHE A 28 12.18 8.89 -5.43
C PHE A 28 11.32 8.77 -4.17
N CYS A 29 10.50 7.73 -4.05
CA CYS A 29 9.68 7.49 -2.86
C CYS A 29 10.53 7.26 -1.62
N LEU A 30 11.61 6.47 -1.73
CA LEU A 30 12.55 6.26 -0.63
C LEU A 30 13.29 7.56 -0.26
N GLY A 31 13.73 8.33 -1.25
CA GLY A 31 14.34 9.64 -1.01
C GLY A 31 13.37 10.63 -0.35
N LEU A 32 12.10 10.61 -0.75
CA LEU A 32 11.06 11.43 -0.11
C LEU A 32 10.80 11.01 1.33
N ALA A 33 10.75 9.69 1.61
CA ALA A 33 10.59 9.18 2.97
C ALA A 33 11.73 9.62 3.88
N ASP A 34 12.97 9.56 3.39
CA ASP A 34 14.14 10.01 4.12
C ASP A 34 14.13 11.54 4.34
N ALA A 35 13.78 12.31 3.33
CA ALA A 35 13.63 13.77 3.43
C ALA A 35 12.53 14.18 4.41
N LEU A 36 11.40 13.48 4.45
CA LEU A 36 10.32 13.72 5.42
C LEU A 36 10.77 13.42 6.85
N ASN A 37 11.55 12.36 7.06
CA ASN A 37 12.06 12.00 8.37
C ASN A 37 13.14 12.98 8.85
N THR A 38 14.11 13.32 8.00
CA THR A 38 15.21 14.23 8.34
C THR A 38 14.77 15.68 8.44
N GLY A 39 13.83 16.11 7.59
CA GLY A 39 13.27 17.47 7.57
C GLY A 39 12.28 17.78 8.69
N GLY A 40 11.94 16.80 9.55
CA GLY A 40 10.95 16.97 10.61
C GLY A 40 9.51 17.11 10.13
N SER A 41 9.28 17.08 8.82
CA SER A 41 7.95 17.16 8.19
C SER A 41 7.07 15.97 8.56
N GLY A 42 7.68 14.83 8.90
CA GLY A 42 6.96 13.67 9.42
C GLY A 42 6.21 13.96 10.72
N LYS A 43 6.79 14.78 11.60
CA LYS A 43 6.11 15.24 12.83
C LYS A 43 4.93 16.15 12.51
N ILE A 44 5.09 17.09 11.57
CA ILE A 44 4.00 17.98 11.15
C ILE A 44 2.85 17.17 10.54
N LEU A 45 3.16 16.18 9.69
CA LEU A 45 2.17 15.27 9.13
C LEU A 45 1.46 14.43 10.22
N ALA A 46 2.21 13.96 11.21
CA ALA A 46 1.64 13.25 12.36
C ALA A 46 0.76 14.17 13.22
N ASP A 47 1.17 15.42 13.44
CA ASP A 47 0.39 16.41 14.19
C ASP A 47 -0.89 16.81 13.44
N VAL A 48 -0.82 16.99 12.13
CA VAL A 48 -2.00 17.22 11.28
C VAL A 48 -2.91 15.99 11.30
N ALA A 49 -2.37 14.80 11.14
CA ALA A 49 -3.16 13.57 11.22
C ALA A 49 -3.82 13.41 12.59
N SER A 50 -3.10 13.68 13.68
CA SER A 50 -3.65 13.63 15.05
C SER A 50 -4.71 14.71 15.27
N SER A 51 -4.58 15.90 14.67
CA SER A 51 -5.57 16.97 14.75
C SER A 51 -6.86 16.61 14.00
N PHE A 52 -6.75 15.94 12.86
CA PHE A 52 -7.90 15.43 12.11
C PHE A 52 -8.59 14.25 12.80
N LEU A 53 -7.82 13.41 13.49
CA LEU A 53 -8.35 12.26 14.23
C LEU A 53 -8.96 12.64 15.59
N GLY A 54 -8.83 13.89 16.02
CA GLY A 54 -9.28 14.33 17.32
C GLY A 54 -8.50 13.65 18.47
N SER A 55 -9.09 13.58 19.64
CA SER A 55 -8.45 13.02 20.87
C SER A 55 -8.21 11.49 20.83
N CYS A 56 -8.37 10.83 19.70
CA CYS A 56 -8.11 9.40 19.55
C CYS A 56 -6.63 9.13 19.32
N THR A 57 -5.83 9.23 20.36
CA THR A 57 -4.39 8.93 20.37
C THR A 57 -4.09 7.42 20.37
N SER A 58 -5.09 6.59 20.12
CA SER A 58 -4.88 5.13 20.10
C SER A 58 -4.09 4.72 18.85
N PRO A 59 -2.92 4.09 19.01
CA PRO A 59 -2.08 3.59 17.90
C PRO A 59 -2.86 2.73 16.90
N MET A 60 -3.80 1.96 17.40
CA MET A 60 -4.62 1.04 16.59
C MET A 60 -5.58 1.76 15.65
N ILE A 61 -6.09 2.94 16.05
CA ILE A 61 -6.98 3.74 15.22
C ILE A 61 -6.20 4.38 14.07
N VAL A 62 -5.02 4.94 14.34
CA VAL A 62 -4.15 5.54 13.32
C VAL A 62 -3.74 4.49 12.29
N TYR A 63 -3.33 3.31 12.75
CA TYR A 63 -3.03 2.18 11.89
C TYR A 63 -4.23 1.78 11.01
N GLY A 64 -5.42 1.66 11.60
CA GLY A 64 -6.65 1.34 10.88
C GLY A 64 -7.01 2.36 9.81
N ILE A 65 -6.84 3.65 10.09
CA ILE A 65 -7.11 4.72 9.13
C ILE A 65 -6.12 4.70 7.97
N LEU A 66 -4.83 4.46 8.23
CA LEU A 66 -3.83 4.31 7.18
C LEU A 66 -4.15 3.12 6.27
N CYS A 67 -4.52 1.98 6.85
CA CYS A 67 -4.94 0.80 6.09
C CYS A 67 -6.21 1.06 5.27
N PHE A 68 -7.20 1.73 5.87
CA PHE A 68 -8.46 2.08 5.19
C PHE A 68 -8.25 3.05 4.04
N LEU A 69 -7.44 4.09 4.26
CA LEU A 69 -7.06 5.05 3.20
C LEU A 69 -6.35 4.34 2.05
N THR A 70 -5.43 3.44 2.37
CA THR A 70 -4.70 2.65 1.38
C THR A 70 -5.64 1.77 0.57
N LEU A 71 -6.59 1.11 1.23
CA LEU A 71 -7.58 0.25 0.59
C LEU A 71 -8.47 1.06 -0.37
N ILE A 72 -8.94 2.23 0.04
CA ILE A 72 -9.72 3.11 -0.85
C ILE A 72 -8.88 3.54 -2.05
N LEU A 73 -7.67 4.06 -1.80
CA LEU A 73 -6.79 4.56 -2.86
C LEU A 73 -6.45 3.47 -3.88
N SER A 74 -6.17 2.26 -3.41
CA SER A 74 -5.84 1.11 -4.26
C SER A 74 -7.01 0.65 -5.14
N ASN A 75 -8.25 1.00 -4.82
CA ASN A 75 -9.39 0.73 -5.69
C ASN A 75 -9.50 1.70 -6.88
N PHE A 76 -8.88 2.89 -6.80
CA PHE A 76 -8.89 3.87 -7.89
C PHE A 76 -7.64 3.83 -8.76
N ILE A 77 -6.51 3.44 -8.15
CA ILE A 77 -5.21 3.32 -8.84
C ILE A 77 -4.69 1.89 -8.67
N THR A 78 -3.58 1.56 -9.34
CA THR A 78 -3.01 0.21 -9.22
C THR A 78 -2.49 -0.03 -7.81
N ASN A 79 -2.57 -1.29 -7.34
CA ASN A 79 -2.11 -1.69 -6.01
C ASN A 79 -0.67 -1.25 -5.74
N SER A 80 0.23 -1.45 -6.72
CA SER A 80 1.63 -1.06 -6.60
C SER A 80 1.81 0.44 -6.42
N THR A 81 1.06 1.25 -7.17
CA THR A 81 1.12 2.72 -7.06
C THR A 81 0.58 3.20 -5.72
N ALA A 82 -0.51 2.59 -5.23
CA ALA A 82 -1.05 2.91 -3.91
C ALA A 82 -0.04 2.64 -2.79
N ILE A 83 0.64 1.48 -2.84
CA ILE A 83 1.70 1.15 -1.89
C ILE A 83 2.82 2.19 -1.94
N LEU A 84 3.32 2.52 -3.12
CA LEU A 84 4.43 3.45 -3.30
C LEU A 84 4.12 4.86 -2.78
N ILE A 85 2.87 5.30 -2.86
CA ILE A 85 2.45 6.61 -2.35
C ILE A 85 2.27 6.58 -0.82
N VAL A 86 1.59 5.57 -0.30
CA VAL A 86 1.18 5.56 1.12
C VAL A 86 2.29 5.03 2.03
N LEU A 87 3.17 4.15 1.54
CA LEU A 87 4.23 3.55 2.35
C LEU A 87 5.17 4.58 3.00
N PRO A 88 5.71 5.59 2.27
CA PRO A 88 6.56 6.60 2.88
C PRO A 88 5.83 7.44 3.94
N ILE A 89 4.56 7.75 3.67
CA ILE A 89 3.72 8.53 4.59
C ILE A 89 3.45 7.72 5.86
N GLY A 90 3.06 6.45 5.70
CA GLY A 90 2.79 5.54 6.81
C GLY A 90 4.04 5.26 7.65
N PHE A 91 5.21 5.09 7.00
CA PHE A 91 6.48 4.93 7.69
C PHE A 91 6.83 6.18 8.53
N SER A 92 6.64 7.37 7.96
CA SER A 92 6.92 8.64 8.64
C SER A 92 5.99 8.86 9.84
N ILE A 93 4.69 8.61 9.69
CA ILE A 93 3.71 8.71 10.78
C ILE A 93 4.01 7.65 11.85
N GLY A 94 4.30 6.41 11.43
CA GLY A 94 4.64 5.32 12.34
C GLY A 94 5.83 5.65 13.23
N THR A 95 6.92 6.11 12.64
CA THR A 95 8.13 6.51 13.39
C THR A 95 7.89 7.71 14.29
N ALA A 96 7.13 8.71 13.84
CA ALA A 96 6.81 9.90 14.63
C ALA A 96 5.94 9.58 15.87
N MET A 97 5.07 8.59 15.76
CA MET A 97 4.20 8.14 16.87
C MET A 97 4.80 7.01 17.71
N GLY A 98 6.02 6.57 17.41
CA GLY A 98 6.68 5.46 18.11
C GLY A 98 6.05 4.10 17.83
N LEU A 99 5.31 3.97 16.71
CA LEU A 99 4.77 2.70 16.26
C LEU A 99 5.86 1.85 15.60
N ASN A 100 5.69 0.53 15.64
CA ASN A 100 6.56 -0.38 14.94
C ASN A 100 6.40 -0.17 13.41
N PRO A 101 7.42 0.35 12.70
CA PRO A 101 7.32 0.65 11.28
C PRO A 101 7.02 -0.59 10.43
N MET A 102 7.49 -1.75 10.88
CA MET A 102 7.26 -3.03 10.20
C MET A 102 5.77 -3.36 10.14
N THR A 103 5.06 -3.19 11.25
CA THR A 103 3.62 -3.46 11.37
C THR A 103 2.82 -2.53 10.46
N VAL A 104 3.18 -1.23 10.45
CA VAL A 104 2.51 -0.23 9.60
C VAL A 104 2.75 -0.53 8.13
N CYS A 105 3.98 -0.84 7.73
CA CYS A 105 4.31 -1.16 6.34
C CYS A 105 3.61 -2.43 5.86
N LEU A 106 3.56 -3.48 6.69
CA LEU A 106 2.83 -4.71 6.38
C LEU A 106 1.34 -4.44 6.22
N GLY A 107 0.74 -3.66 7.10
CA GLY A 107 -0.67 -3.28 6.99
C GLY A 107 -1.00 -2.56 5.70
N ILE A 108 -0.21 -1.57 5.33
CA ILE A 108 -0.35 -0.83 4.07
C ILE A 108 -0.21 -1.77 2.87
N TYR A 109 0.80 -2.64 2.88
CA TYR A 109 1.03 -3.60 1.79
C TYR A 109 -0.15 -4.55 1.60
N PHE A 110 -0.63 -5.16 2.69
CA PHE A 110 -1.78 -6.06 2.60
C PHE A 110 -3.07 -5.32 2.24
N ALA A 111 -3.32 -4.14 2.82
CA ALA A 111 -4.49 -3.34 2.49
C ALA A 111 -4.55 -2.97 1.00
N ALA A 112 -3.42 -2.61 0.40
CA ALA A 112 -3.35 -2.32 -1.02
C ALA A 112 -3.51 -3.58 -1.88
N SER A 113 -2.84 -4.67 -1.51
CA SER A 113 -2.83 -5.92 -2.30
C SER A 113 -4.19 -6.61 -2.36
N LEU A 114 -5.02 -6.38 -1.35
CA LEU A 114 -6.37 -6.98 -1.25
C LEU A 114 -7.48 -6.11 -1.83
N ALA A 115 -7.16 -4.94 -2.39
CA ALA A 115 -8.13 -4.09 -3.06
C ALA A 115 -8.53 -4.71 -4.40
N CYS A 116 -9.71 -5.31 -4.42
CA CYS A 116 -10.25 -6.03 -5.56
C CYS A 116 -11.62 -5.49 -6.01
N SER A 117 -12.06 -4.35 -5.46
CA SER A 117 -13.44 -3.87 -5.67
C SER A 117 -13.67 -3.20 -7.01
N THR A 118 -12.62 -2.87 -7.73
CA THR A 118 -12.72 -2.28 -9.07
C THR A 118 -11.85 -3.03 -10.08
N PRO A 119 -12.28 -3.12 -11.33
CA PRO A 119 -11.46 -3.72 -12.40
C PRO A 119 -10.20 -2.89 -12.72
N LEU A 120 -10.09 -1.68 -12.19
CA LEU A 120 -8.91 -0.82 -12.35
C LEU A 120 -7.79 -1.19 -11.38
N ALA A 121 -8.12 -1.78 -10.23
CA ALA A 121 -7.17 -2.07 -9.17
C ALA A 121 -6.10 -3.11 -9.58
N ALA A 122 -6.49 -4.13 -10.33
CA ALA A 122 -5.57 -5.19 -10.74
C ALA A 122 -5.89 -5.73 -12.13
N ALA A 123 -4.84 -6.01 -12.90
CA ALA A 123 -4.96 -6.55 -14.27
C ALA A 123 -5.71 -7.90 -14.30
N GLN A 124 -5.59 -8.72 -13.26
CA GLN A 124 -6.29 -9.99 -13.14
C GLN A 124 -7.81 -9.81 -13.11
N ILE A 125 -8.27 -8.75 -12.49
CA ILE A 125 -9.70 -8.42 -12.38
C ILE A 125 -10.20 -7.83 -13.70
N SER A 126 -9.38 -7.01 -14.38
CA SER A 126 -9.73 -6.47 -15.69
C SER A 126 -9.99 -7.55 -16.74
N MET A 127 -9.33 -8.70 -16.64
CA MET A 127 -9.56 -9.83 -17.53
C MET A 127 -10.98 -10.42 -17.42
N THR A 128 -11.62 -10.31 -16.27
CA THR A 128 -12.97 -10.82 -16.07
C THR A 128 -14.05 -9.94 -16.72
N LEU A 129 -13.73 -8.69 -17.10
CA LEU A 129 -14.62 -7.86 -17.93
C LEU A 129 -14.95 -8.50 -19.28
N VAL A 130 -13.99 -9.22 -19.85
CA VAL A 130 -14.16 -9.94 -21.11
C VAL A 130 -15.23 -11.06 -20.98
N ALA A 131 -15.41 -11.59 -19.78
CA ALA A 131 -16.44 -12.60 -19.46
C ALA A 131 -17.85 -12.00 -19.29
N GLY A 132 -18.02 -10.68 -19.45
CA GLY A 132 -19.32 -10.02 -19.44
C GLY A 132 -19.81 -9.53 -18.08
N TYR A 133 -18.95 -9.52 -17.05
CA TYR A 133 -19.30 -8.95 -15.75
C TYR A 133 -19.45 -7.42 -15.83
N LYS A 134 -20.47 -6.90 -15.17
CA LYS A 134 -20.74 -5.45 -15.07
C LYS A 134 -20.03 -4.88 -13.86
N PHE A 135 -19.72 -3.59 -13.89
CA PHE A 135 -19.10 -2.88 -12.76
C PHE A 135 -19.88 -3.02 -11.44
N SER A 136 -21.21 -3.04 -11.53
CA SER A 136 -22.08 -3.24 -10.34
C SER A 136 -21.90 -4.61 -9.70
N ASP A 137 -21.52 -5.63 -10.46
CA ASP A 137 -21.35 -6.98 -9.95
C ASP A 137 -20.06 -7.06 -9.10
N TYR A 138 -19.00 -6.38 -9.55
CA TYR A 138 -17.78 -6.25 -8.74
C TYR A 138 -18.07 -5.60 -7.40
N LEU A 139 -18.80 -4.48 -7.39
CA LEU A 139 -19.09 -3.76 -6.16
C LEU A 139 -19.89 -4.62 -5.18
N LYS A 140 -20.88 -5.37 -5.65
CA LYS A 140 -21.72 -6.24 -4.82
C LYS A 140 -20.97 -7.41 -4.19
N TYR A 141 -20.07 -8.04 -4.94
CA TYR A 141 -19.34 -9.21 -4.47
C TYR A 141 -18.10 -8.85 -3.67
N THR A 142 -17.39 -7.81 -4.08
CA THR A 142 -16.09 -7.49 -3.50
C THR A 142 -16.20 -6.56 -2.30
N LEU A 143 -17.25 -5.77 -2.16
CA LEU A 143 -17.41 -4.87 -1.02
C LEU A 143 -17.51 -5.63 0.33
N PRO A 144 -18.35 -6.67 0.49
CA PRO A 144 -18.36 -7.46 1.72
C PRO A 144 -17.03 -8.20 1.93
N HIS A 145 -16.41 -8.68 0.86
CA HIS A 145 -15.11 -9.33 0.94
C HIS A 145 -14.00 -8.36 1.40
N ALA A 146 -13.96 -7.17 0.84
CA ALA A 146 -13.01 -6.13 1.23
C ALA A 146 -13.17 -5.70 2.69
N LEU A 147 -14.41 -5.63 3.20
CA LEU A 147 -14.67 -5.35 4.62
C LEU A 147 -14.13 -6.44 5.53
N ILE A 148 -14.37 -7.71 5.19
CA ILE A 148 -13.86 -8.84 5.99
C ILE A 148 -12.33 -8.83 5.97
N GLN A 149 -11.72 -8.64 4.81
CA GLN A 149 -10.27 -8.56 4.68
C GLN A 149 -9.69 -7.38 5.47
N PHE A 150 -10.32 -6.21 5.40
CA PHE A 150 -9.90 -5.04 6.18
C PHE A 150 -9.93 -5.33 7.68
N LEU A 151 -10.99 -5.95 8.19
CA LEU A 151 -11.08 -6.36 9.59
C LEU A 151 -9.99 -7.36 9.96
N CYS A 152 -9.72 -8.34 9.09
CA CYS A 152 -8.62 -9.27 9.30
C CYS A 152 -7.27 -8.55 9.39
N ILE A 153 -6.97 -7.64 8.48
CA ILE A 153 -5.71 -6.87 8.49
C ILE A 153 -5.62 -6.04 9.76
N TRP A 154 -6.70 -5.37 10.14
CA TRP A 154 -6.74 -4.49 11.30
C TRP A 154 -6.51 -5.24 12.62
N PHE A 155 -7.00 -6.48 12.76
CA PHE A 155 -6.87 -7.25 13.98
C PHE A 155 -5.70 -8.25 13.96
N LEU A 156 -5.50 -8.98 12.84
CA LEU A 156 -4.47 -10.04 12.81
C LEU A 156 -3.06 -9.49 12.75
N ILE A 157 -2.82 -8.45 11.95
CA ILE A 157 -1.43 -7.96 11.82
C ILE A 157 -0.89 -7.43 13.14
N PRO A 158 -1.62 -6.60 13.91
CA PRO A 158 -1.14 -6.17 15.23
C PRO A 158 -1.01 -7.29 16.25
N LEU A 159 -1.73 -8.42 16.05
CA LEU A 159 -1.64 -9.57 16.94
C LEU A 159 -0.31 -10.33 16.76
N PHE A 160 0.15 -10.47 15.51
CA PHE A 160 1.43 -11.13 15.19
C PHE A 160 2.63 -10.21 15.28
N PHE A 161 2.43 -8.94 14.96
CA PHE A 161 3.45 -7.89 14.98
C PHE A 161 2.95 -6.75 15.87
N PRO A 162 3.39 -6.67 17.13
CA PRO A 162 2.90 -5.64 18.05
C PRO A 162 3.15 -4.24 17.47
N LEU A 163 2.16 -3.34 17.67
CA LEU A 163 2.21 -1.96 17.18
C LEU A 163 3.19 -1.08 17.96
N VAL A 164 3.45 -1.45 19.21
CA VAL A 164 4.36 -0.74 20.14
C VAL A 164 5.41 -1.69 20.65
#